data_6f6a230d6c478f7bd765f401e77f65bf
#
_entry.id   6f6a230d6c478f7bd765f401e77f65bf
#
_cell.length_a   1.000
_cell.length_b   1.000
_cell.length_c   1.000
_cell.angle_alpha   90.00
_cell.angle_beta   90.00
_cell.angle_gamma   90.00
#
_symmetry.space_group_name_H-M   'P 1'
#
loop_
_entity.id
_entity.type
_entity.pdbx_description
1 polymer ?
#
loop_
_entity_poly.entity_id
_entity_poly.type
_entity_poly.pdbx_seq_one_letter_code
_entity_poly.pdbx_strand_id
1 'polypeptide(L)'
;MRFAADLVPATLKRRYKRFLADVELADGSLITVHVANPGAMLGLQTPGARVWLSKSPSATRKLPYSWELIEADFGAGSELVGVNTMHPNAIVAEALAEQTIPELSGYADFRREVKYGDGRFGKASRVDFLLEDPDRPPCYLEVKNVHMMRQPGLAEFPDAVTARGARHLDELAAMTGSGARAVMLFVIQIGSARGFSLARDIDPAYGQAFDRARAAGVEALAYRCRLSQDGAWLAASVPILP
;
A
#
# COMPACT_ATOMS: atom_id res chain seq x y z
N MET A 1 -3.29 -7.35 -10.44
CA MET A 1 -4.06 -6.18 -10.98
C MET A 1 -3.36 -5.69 -12.23
N ARG A 2 -4.10 -5.56 -13.36
CA ARG A 2 -3.59 -4.95 -14.60
C ARG A 2 -3.98 -3.48 -14.65
N PHE A 3 -3.14 -2.66 -15.27
CA PHE A 3 -3.55 -1.30 -15.62
C PHE A 3 -4.61 -1.33 -16.73
N ALA A 4 -5.55 -0.38 -16.69
CA ALA A 4 -6.67 -0.37 -17.63
C ALA A 4 -6.28 0.01 -19.07
N ALA A 5 -5.12 0.63 -19.25
CA ALA A 5 -4.52 1.02 -20.52
C ALA A 5 -3.00 1.12 -20.37
N ASP A 6 -2.30 1.20 -21.49
CA ASP A 6 -0.85 1.42 -21.52
C ASP A 6 -0.48 2.69 -20.76
N LEU A 7 0.56 2.59 -19.96
CA LEU A 7 1.07 3.73 -19.22
C LEU A 7 1.93 4.65 -20.12
N VAL A 8 1.76 5.95 -19.93
CA VAL A 8 2.50 6.98 -20.65
C VAL A 8 3.80 7.29 -19.90
N PRO A 9 4.99 7.08 -20.50
CA PRO A 9 6.25 7.45 -19.88
C PRO A 9 6.42 8.97 -19.83
N ALA A 10 7.02 9.46 -18.74
CA ALA A 10 7.34 10.87 -18.54
C ALA A 10 8.58 11.02 -17.66
N THR A 11 9.08 12.24 -17.54
CA THR A 11 10.22 12.59 -16.67
C THR A 11 9.72 13.48 -15.54
N LEU A 12 9.97 13.10 -14.30
CA LEU A 12 9.60 13.88 -13.12
C LEU A 12 10.39 15.20 -13.07
N LYS A 13 9.72 16.32 -12.92
CA LYS A 13 10.35 17.62 -12.64
C LYS A 13 10.30 17.95 -11.16
N ARG A 14 9.13 17.84 -10.54
CA ARG A 14 8.95 18.05 -9.09
C ARG A 14 7.60 17.50 -8.62
N ARG A 15 7.52 17.15 -7.33
CA ARG A 15 6.27 16.90 -6.61
C ARG A 15 5.99 18.05 -5.64
N TYR A 16 4.73 18.43 -5.49
CA TYR A 16 4.34 19.52 -4.58
C TYR A 16 2.88 19.38 -4.11
N LYS A 17 2.53 20.10 -3.04
CA LYS A 17 1.18 20.09 -2.46
C LYS A 17 0.63 18.66 -2.23
N ARG A 18 1.49 17.69 -1.91
CA ARG A 18 1.17 16.27 -1.70
C ARG A 18 0.63 15.54 -2.93
N PHE A 19 -0.34 16.11 -3.61
CA PHE A 19 -1.17 15.45 -4.61
C PHE A 19 -0.88 15.88 -6.05
N LEU A 20 0.16 16.67 -6.26
CA LEU A 20 0.53 17.21 -7.57
C LEU A 20 1.99 16.91 -7.90
N ALA A 21 2.25 16.62 -9.17
CA ALA A 21 3.60 16.59 -9.73
C ALA A 21 3.62 17.24 -11.11
N ASP A 22 4.70 17.95 -11.43
CA ASP A 22 4.98 18.43 -12.77
C ASP A 22 5.92 17.42 -13.45
N VAL A 23 5.58 17.02 -14.64
CA VAL A 23 6.31 16.06 -15.45
C VAL A 23 6.44 16.54 -16.88
N GLU A 24 7.49 16.06 -17.58
CA GLU A 24 7.71 16.31 -19.00
C GLU A 24 7.41 15.04 -19.78
N LEU A 25 6.53 15.14 -20.78
CA LEU A 25 6.20 14.08 -21.71
C LEU A 25 7.27 13.94 -22.80
N ALA A 26 7.19 12.85 -23.57
CA ALA A 26 8.17 12.58 -24.64
C ALA A 26 8.22 13.64 -25.75
N ASP A 27 7.15 14.40 -25.95
CA ASP A 27 7.07 15.51 -26.90
C ASP A 27 7.62 16.83 -26.34
N GLY A 28 8.16 16.82 -25.11
CA GLY A 28 8.68 18.01 -24.41
C GLY A 28 7.61 18.84 -23.69
N SER A 29 6.35 18.46 -23.76
CA SER A 29 5.28 19.20 -23.08
C SER A 29 5.37 19.00 -21.55
N LEU A 30 5.23 20.12 -20.83
CA LEU A 30 5.17 20.11 -19.35
C LEU A 30 3.70 20.08 -18.92
N ILE A 31 3.37 19.06 -18.12
CA ILE A 31 2.01 18.90 -17.57
C ILE A 31 2.04 18.68 -16.06
N THR A 32 0.94 19.07 -15.41
CA THR A 32 0.69 18.70 -14.00
C THR A 32 -0.16 17.45 -13.93
N VAL A 33 0.26 16.47 -13.12
CA VAL A 33 -0.42 15.20 -12.93
C VAL A 33 -0.88 15.01 -11.48
N HIS A 34 -1.90 14.18 -11.28
CA HIS A 34 -2.35 13.82 -9.94
C HIS A 34 -1.45 12.75 -9.33
N VAL A 35 -1.12 12.91 -8.06
CA VAL A 35 -0.38 11.95 -7.24
C VAL A 35 -1.32 11.38 -6.18
N ALA A 36 -1.81 10.17 -6.37
CA ALA A 36 -2.70 9.48 -5.42
C ALA A 36 -1.89 8.89 -4.25
N ASN A 37 -1.13 9.75 -3.57
CA ASN A 37 -0.29 9.35 -2.44
C ASN A 37 -0.20 10.50 -1.41
N PRO A 38 -0.81 10.34 -0.21
CA PRO A 38 -0.74 11.35 0.84
C PRO A 38 0.56 11.30 1.65
N GLY A 39 1.38 10.25 1.51
CA GLY A 39 2.65 10.06 2.23
C GLY A 39 3.76 11.01 1.78
N ALA A 40 4.89 10.93 2.46
CA ALA A 40 6.06 11.72 2.14
C ALA A 40 6.76 11.27 0.85
N MET A 41 6.59 10.01 0.43
CA MET A 41 7.26 9.40 -0.73
C MET A 41 8.79 9.59 -0.66
N LEU A 42 9.37 9.30 0.51
CA LEU A 42 10.80 9.45 0.74
C LEU A 42 11.62 8.60 -0.25
N GLY A 43 12.60 9.22 -0.91
CA GLY A 43 13.44 8.57 -1.93
C GLY A 43 12.78 8.46 -3.31
N LEU A 44 11.50 8.83 -3.49
CA LEU A 44 10.74 8.66 -4.73
C LEU A 44 10.33 9.99 -5.40
N GLN A 45 11.11 11.06 -5.18
CA GLN A 45 10.80 12.38 -5.72
C GLN A 45 11.99 13.03 -6.45
N THR A 46 12.96 12.24 -6.87
CA THR A 46 14.18 12.73 -7.51
C THR A 46 13.83 13.36 -8.86
N PRO A 47 14.10 14.67 -9.08
CA PRO A 47 13.93 15.28 -10.39
C PRO A 47 14.77 14.56 -11.46
N GLY A 48 14.20 14.38 -12.65
CA GLY A 48 14.80 13.61 -13.73
C GLY A 48 14.48 12.11 -13.70
N ALA A 49 13.89 11.58 -12.64
CA ALA A 49 13.46 10.19 -12.58
C ALA A 49 12.39 9.89 -13.64
N ARG A 50 12.44 8.70 -14.21
CA ARG A 50 11.45 8.20 -15.14
C ARG A 50 10.19 7.78 -14.39
N VAL A 51 9.04 8.22 -14.85
CA VAL A 51 7.73 7.92 -14.25
C VAL A 51 6.75 7.43 -15.29
N TRP A 52 5.72 6.71 -14.87
CA TRP A 52 4.68 6.21 -15.74
C TRP A 52 3.31 6.69 -15.24
N LEU A 53 2.51 7.13 -16.18
CA LEU A 53 1.24 7.80 -15.94
C LEU A 53 0.09 7.01 -16.55
N SER A 54 -0.99 6.83 -15.80
CA SER A 54 -2.26 6.41 -16.40
C SER A 54 -3.04 7.62 -16.89
N LYS A 55 -3.76 7.48 -18.02
CA LYS A 55 -4.66 8.49 -18.53
C LYS A 55 -6.10 8.14 -18.19
N SER A 56 -6.80 9.05 -17.53
CA SER A 56 -8.22 8.88 -17.22
C SER A 56 -9.07 8.87 -18.48
N PRO A 57 -10.05 7.98 -18.62
CA PRO A 57 -11.02 8.01 -19.72
C PRO A 57 -12.02 9.17 -19.59
N SER A 58 -12.12 9.80 -18.42
CA SER A 58 -13.05 10.92 -18.19
C SER A 58 -12.53 12.21 -18.80
N ALA A 59 -13.26 12.74 -19.79
CA ALA A 59 -12.95 14.02 -20.43
C ALA A 59 -13.13 15.24 -19.49
N THR A 60 -13.89 15.09 -18.40
CA THR A 60 -14.18 16.18 -17.45
C THR A 60 -13.18 16.26 -16.31
N ARG A 61 -12.27 15.31 -16.20
CA ARG A 61 -11.28 15.28 -15.12
C ARG A 61 -10.24 16.39 -15.31
N LYS A 62 -10.13 17.29 -14.31
CA LYS A 62 -9.23 18.46 -14.35
C LYS A 62 -7.76 18.08 -14.58
N LEU A 63 -7.28 16.99 -13.98
CA LEU A 63 -5.94 16.44 -14.18
C LEU A 63 -6.10 15.05 -14.84
N PRO A 64 -5.96 14.97 -16.17
CA PRO A 64 -6.27 13.74 -16.90
C PRO A 64 -5.29 12.60 -16.63
N TYR A 65 -4.10 12.90 -16.09
CA TYR A 65 -3.09 11.90 -15.78
C TYR A 65 -2.92 11.68 -14.29
N SER A 66 -2.66 10.42 -13.90
CA SER A 66 -2.25 10.01 -12.55
C SER A 66 -0.88 9.35 -12.62
N TRP A 67 -0.02 9.63 -11.63
CA TRP A 67 1.27 9.01 -11.49
C TRP A 67 1.12 7.63 -10.83
N GLU A 68 1.56 6.56 -11.53
CA GLU A 68 1.39 5.17 -11.12
C GLU A 68 2.70 4.54 -10.65
N LEU A 69 3.77 4.69 -11.42
CA LEU A 69 5.07 4.06 -11.17
C LEU A 69 6.20 5.08 -11.29
N ILE A 70 7.28 4.82 -10.56
CA ILE A 70 8.57 5.50 -10.73
C ILE A 70 9.68 4.47 -10.90
N GLU A 71 10.70 4.80 -11.67
CA GLU A 71 11.98 4.08 -11.69
C GLU A 71 12.86 4.65 -10.58
N ALA A 72 13.27 3.80 -9.65
CA ALA A 72 14.13 4.17 -8.53
C ALA A 72 15.27 3.16 -8.37
N ASP A 73 16.42 3.63 -7.89
CA ASP A 73 17.57 2.80 -7.53
C ASP A 73 17.80 2.87 -6.01
N PHE A 74 17.73 1.72 -5.35
CA PHE A 74 18.00 1.56 -3.94
C PHE A 74 19.40 0.97 -3.66
N GLY A 75 20.32 1.05 -4.65
CA GLY A 75 21.69 0.55 -4.53
C GLY A 75 21.92 -0.84 -5.12
N ALA A 76 20.91 -1.42 -5.80
CA ALA A 76 21.02 -2.71 -6.49
C ALA A 76 20.65 -2.62 -7.98
N GLY A 77 20.58 -1.42 -8.53
CA GLY A 77 20.10 -1.12 -9.87
C GLY A 77 18.67 -0.58 -9.87
N SER A 78 18.26 0.02 -10.99
CA SER A 78 16.95 0.62 -11.17
C SER A 78 15.85 -0.43 -11.24
N GLU A 79 14.74 -0.18 -10.54
CA GLU A 79 13.51 -0.98 -10.58
C GLU A 79 12.26 -0.10 -10.58
N LEU A 80 11.14 -0.68 -10.98
CA LEU A 80 9.84 -0.01 -10.90
C LEU A 80 9.29 -0.08 -9.47
N VAL A 81 8.81 1.07 -8.97
CA VAL A 81 8.16 1.22 -7.68
C VAL A 81 6.74 1.76 -7.88
N GLY A 82 5.76 1.13 -7.27
CA GLY A 82 4.38 1.59 -7.28
C GLY A 82 4.16 2.72 -6.29
N VAL A 83 3.64 3.86 -6.76
CA VAL A 83 3.43 5.04 -5.92
C VAL A 83 1.96 5.33 -5.61
N ASN A 84 1.04 4.77 -6.39
CA ASN A 84 -0.40 4.99 -6.20
C ASN A 84 -0.93 4.12 -5.04
N THR A 85 -1.37 4.79 -3.97
CA THR A 85 -1.86 4.13 -2.75
C THR A 85 -3.27 3.52 -2.88
N MET A 86 -3.92 3.68 -4.03
CA MET A 86 -5.22 3.04 -4.30
C MET A 86 -5.08 1.60 -4.83
N HIS A 87 -3.89 1.22 -5.33
CA HIS A 87 -3.67 -0.09 -5.94
C HIS A 87 -3.60 -1.27 -4.95
N PRO A 88 -3.02 -1.14 -3.74
CA PRO A 88 -2.91 -2.26 -2.81
C PRO A 88 -4.21 -3.01 -2.58
N ASN A 89 -5.32 -2.32 -2.39
CA ASN A 89 -6.62 -2.98 -2.20
C ASN A 89 -7.11 -3.74 -3.45
N ALA A 90 -6.77 -3.29 -4.65
CA ALA A 90 -7.10 -4.03 -5.87
C ALA A 90 -6.18 -5.27 -6.05
N ILE A 91 -4.89 -5.11 -5.74
CA ILE A 91 -3.91 -6.21 -5.77
C ILE A 91 -4.30 -7.31 -4.77
N VAL A 92 -4.68 -6.93 -3.54
CA VAL A 92 -5.09 -7.88 -2.50
C VAL A 92 -6.42 -8.54 -2.85
N ALA A 93 -7.40 -7.82 -3.41
CA ALA A 93 -8.68 -8.41 -3.83
C ALA A 93 -8.48 -9.51 -4.89
N GLU A 94 -7.59 -9.29 -5.86
CA GLU A 94 -7.23 -10.31 -6.85
C GLU A 94 -6.55 -11.51 -6.18
N ALA A 95 -5.58 -11.27 -5.30
CA ALA A 95 -4.87 -12.31 -4.58
C ALA A 95 -5.78 -13.14 -3.65
N LEU A 96 -6.78 -12.52 -3.02
CA LEU A 96 -7.79 -13.23 -2.21
C LEU A 96 -8.70 -14.09 -3.09
N ALA A 97 -9.18 -13.55 -4.22
CA ALA A 97 -10.01 -14.29 -5.16
C ALA A 97 -9.27 -15.50 -5.78
N GLU A 98 -7.97 -15.36 -6.02
CA GLU A 98 -7.09 -16.41 -6.53
C GLU A 98 -6.52 -17.34 -5.43
N GLN A 99 -6.81 -17.03 -4.16
CA GLN A 99 -6.28 -17.74 -2.97
C GLN A 99 -4.75 -17.86 -2.95
N THR A 100 -4.05 -16.83 -3.42
CA THR A 100 -2.59 -16.80 -3.54
C THR A 100 -1.86 -16.31 -2.27
N ILE A 101 -2.61 -16.00 -1.20
CA ILE A 101 -2.08 -15.68 0.13
C ILE A 101 -2.39 -16.88 1.04
N PRO A 102 -1.43 -17.81 1.27
CA PRO A 102 -1.69 -19.07 1.99
C PRO A 102 -2.28 -18.85 3.38
N GLU A 103 -1.84 -17.83 4.11
CA GLU A 103 -2.31 -17.51 5.45
C GLU A 103 -3.77 -17.02 5.49
N LEU A 104 -4.30 -16.58 4.35
CA LEU A 104 -5.68 -16.08 4.19
C LEU A 104 -6.54 -17.00 3.32
N SER A 105 -6.00 -18.13 2.87
CA SER A 105 -6.73 -19.10 2.05
C SER A 105 -7.77 -19.86 2.86
N GLY A 106 -8.78 -20.42 2.16
CA GLY A 106 -9.84 -21.25 2.73
C GLY A 106 -10.98 -20.47 3.38
N TYR A 107 -11.09 -19.17 3.19
CA TYR A 107 -12.34 -18.42 3.40
C TYR A 107 -13.20 -18.52 2.15
N ALA A 108 -14.53 -18.70 2.35
CA ALA A 108 -15.47 -18.88 1.25
C ALA A 108 -15.74 -17.60 0.46
N ASP A 109 -15.72 -16.45 1.14
CA ASP A 109 -16.03 -15.15 0.54
C ASP A 109 -15.30 -14.01 1.26
N PHE A 110 -15.28 -12.82 0.63
CA PHE A 110 -14.83 -11.60 1.28
C PHE A 110 -15.66 -10.38 0.84
N ARG A 111 -15.85 -9.46 1.77
CA ARG A 111 -16.49 -8.14 1.50
C ARG A 111 -15.47 -7.02 1.71
N ARG A 112 -15.59 -5.94 0.94
CA ARG A 112 -14.72 -4.78 0.98
C ARG A 112 -15.34 -3.63 1.75
N GLU A 113 -14.49 -2.78 2.35
CA GLU A 113 -14.90 -1.53 3.01
C GLU A 113 -16.01 -1.71 4.05
N VAL A 114 -15.90 -2.75 4.87
CA VAL A 114 -16.91 -3.10 5.87
C VAL A 114 -16.73 -2.25 7.12
N LYS A 115 -17.80 -1.62 7.58
CA LYS A 115 -17.78 -0.90 8.86
C LYS A 115 -17.58 -1.87 10.02
N TYR A 116 -16.69 -1.55 10.96
CA TYR A 116 -16.39 -2.36 12.12
C TYR A 116 -16.01 -1.48 13.32
N GLY A 117 -15.87 -2.14 14.50
CA GLY A 117 -15.61 -1.46 15.76
C GLY A 117 -16.89 -0.88 16.38
N ASP A 118 -16.83 -0.63 17.68
CA ASP A 118 -17.93 -0.10 18.49
C ASP A 118 -17.86 1.42 18.71
N GLY A 119 -16.96 2.08 18.02
CA GLY A 119 -16.75 3.53 18.11
C GLY A 119 -15.94 3.99 19.34
N ARG A 120 -15.44 3.09 20.20
CA ARG A 120 -14.63 3.45 21.39
C ARG A 120 -13.36 4.22 21.07
N PHE A 121 -12.85 4.06 19.85
CA PHE A 121 -11.67 4.79 19.35
C PHE A 121 -12.04 5.99 18.47
N GLY A 122 -13.29 6.44 18.48
CA GLY A 122 -13.82 7.54 17.68
C GLY A 122 -14.93 7.12 16.72
N LYS A 123 -14.94 7.67 15.49
CA LYS A 123 -15.91 7.23 14.47
C LYS A 123 -15.59 5.80 14.04
N ALA A 124 -16.65 4.99 13.84
CA ALA A 124 -16.52 3.64 13.29
C ALA A 124 -15.64 3.65 12.05
N SER A 125 -14.61 2.81 12.05
CA SER A 125 -13.71 2.63 10.92
C SER A 125 -14.29 1.68 9.88
N ARG A 126 -13.63 1.58 8.75
CA ARG A 126 -13.89 0.54 7.76
C ARG A 126 -12.63 -0.27 7.59
N VAL A 127 -12.77 -1.58 7.72
CA VAL A 127 -11.71 -2.51 7.36
C VAL A 127 -11.69 -2.67 5.84
N ASP A 128 -10.51 -2.81 5.27
CA ASP A 128 -10.36 -2.97 3.82
C ASP A 128 -11.06 -4.23 3.30
N PHE A 129 -10.93 -5.35 4.06
CA PHE A 129 -11.61 -6.62 3.75
C PHE A 129 -12.09 -7.31 5.02
N LEU A 130 -13.27 -7.91 4.94
CA LEU A 130 -13.80 -8.89 5.89
C LEU A 130 -13.92 -10.22 5.15
N LEU A 131 -13.14 -11.23 5.58
CA LEU A 131 -13.19 -12.59 5.05
C LEU A 131 -14.15 -13.41 5.90
N GLU A 132 -15.01 -14.17 5.27
CA GLU A 132 -16.10 -14.91 5.93
C GLU A 132 -16.12 -16.38 5.45
N ASP A 133 -16.38 -17.25 6.41
CA ASP A 133 -16.55 -18.68 6.19
C ASP A 133 -17.45 -19.24 7.30
N PRO A 134 -18.39 -20.21 7.00
CA PRO A 134 -19.27 -20.78 8.03
C PRO A 134 -18.53 -21.49 9.17
N ASP A 135 -17.38 -22.08 8.88
CA ASP A 135 -16.64 -22.95 9.80
C ASP A 135 -15.42 -22.26 10.43
N ARG A 136 -15.24 -20.95 10.20
CA ARG A 136 -14.09 -20.17 10.69
C ARG A 136 -14.50 -18.85 11.30
N PRO A 137 -13.76 -18.34 12.30
CA PRO A 137 -13.93 -16.97 12.76
C PRO A 137 -13.80 -15.98 11.62
N PRO A 138 -14.60 -14.91 11.55
CA PRO A 138 -14.44 -13.86 10.55
C PRO A 138 -13.06 -13.22 10.68
N CYS A 139 -12.43 -12.89 9.54
CA CYS A 139 -11.10 -12.29 9.51
C CYS A 139 -11.16 -10.84 9.02
N TYR A 140 -10.79 -9.90 9.89
CA TYR A 140 -10.67 -8.48 9.59
C TYR A 140 -9.27 -8.21 9.03
N LEU A 141 -9.18 -7.85 7.75
CA LEU A 141 -7.93 -7.63 7.04
C LEU A 141 -7.77 -6.14 6.66
N GLU A 142 -6.79 -5.50 7.25
CA GLU A 142 -6.38 -4.12 6.95
C GLU A 142 -5.12 -4.14 6.08
N VAL A 143 -5.11 -3.33 5.02
CA VAL A 143 -4.03 -3.26 4.04
C VAL A 143 -3.24 -1.96 4.20
N LYS A 144 -1.93 -2.05 4.17
CA LYS A 144 -1.02 -0.89 4.17
C LYS A 144 -0.14 -0.89 2.94
N ASN A 145 -0.11 0.25 2.25
CA ASN A 145 0.80 0.47 1.12
C ASN A 145 2.21 0.76 1.63
N VAL A 146 3.20 0.04 1.12
CA VAL A 146 4.62 0.23 1.44
C VAL A 146 5.40 0.50 0.15
N HIS A 147 6.09 1.65 0.11
CA HIS A 147 6.91 2.08 -1.04
C HIS A 147 8.20 2.79 -0.61
N MET A 148 8.55 2.72 0.68
CA MET A 148 9.80 3.29 1.20
C MET A 148 10.84 2.18 1.40
N MET A 149 12.07 2.45 0.98
CA MET A 149 13.24 1.61 1.21
C MET A 149 14.46 2.53 1.37
N ARG A 150 14.94 2.69 2.62
CA ARG A 150 16.12 3.51 2.95
C ARG A 150 17.41 2.71 2.93
N GLN A 151 17.30 1.39 3.07
CA GLN A 151 18.42 0.45 2.99
C GLN A 151 18.09 -0.61 1.93
N PRO A 152 19.06 -1.00 1.08
CA PRO A 152 18.83 -1.99 0.03
C PRO A 152 18.21 -3.28 0.58
N GLY A 153 17.08 -3.68 0.01
CA GLY A 153 16.36 -4.90 0.39
C GLY A 153 15.46 -4.80 1.63
N LEU A 154 15.49 -3.69 2.38
CA LEU A 154 14.65 -3.50 3.57
C LEU A 154 13.55 -2.46 3.30
N ALA A 155 12.34 -2.93 3.03
CA ALA A 155 11.17 -2.06 2.91
C ALA A 155 10.70 -1.58 4.28
N GLU A 156 10.18 -0.36 4.38
CA GLU A 156 9.83 0.27 5.65
C GLU A 156 8.48 0.97 5.61
N PHE A 157 7.79 1.02 6.75
CA PHE A 157 6.52 1.73 6.95
C PHE A 157 6.43 2.28 8.38
N PRO A 158 5.80 3.45 8.61
CA PRO A 158 5.28 4.38 7.60
C PRO A 158 6.36 5.35 7.09
N ASP A 159 6.07 6.01 5.98
CA ASP A 159 6.90 7.09 5.42
C ASP A 159 6.55 8.49 5.97
N ALA A 160 5.56 8.57 6.83
CA ALA A 160 5.13 9.78 7.55
C ALA A 160 4.27 9.39 8.77
N VAL A 161 4.17 10.26 9.77
CA VAL A 161 3.33 10.05 10.95
C VAL A 161 1.87 9.76 10.56
N THR A 162 1.30 8.68 11.09
CA THR A 162 -0.04 8.20 10.76
C THR A 162 -0.89 7.86 11.98
N ALA A 163 -1.47 8.87 12.63
CA ALA A 163 -2.38 8.68 13.75
C ALA A 163 -3.61 7.79 13.41
N ARG A 164 -4.09 7.88 12.16
CA ARG A 164 -5.14 6.97 11.66
C ARG A 164 -4.66 5.52 11.60
N GLY A 165 -3.42 5.29 11.18
CA GLY A 165 -2.85 3.95 11.13
C GLY A 165 -2.75 3.31 12.52
N ALA A 166 -2.29 4.05 13.52
CA ALA A 166 -2.24 3.58 14.91
C ALA A 166 -3.63 3.22 15.45
N ARG A 167 -4.65 4.05 15.18
CA ARG A 167 -6.04 3.76 15.56
C ARG A 167 -6.57 2.47 14.92
N HIS A 168 -6.30 2.22 13.64
CA HIS A 168 -6.71 0.97 12.98
C HIS A 168 -6.09 -0.27 13.65
N LEU A 169 -4.87 -0.18 14.17
CA LEU A 169 -4.25 -1.26 14.95
C LEU A 169 -4.98 -1.51 16.28
N ASP A 170 -5.35 -0.46 17.00
CA ASP A 170 -6.12 -0.58 18.24
C ASP A 170 -7.54 -1.16 17.98
N GLU A 171 -8.18 -0.79 16.86
CA GLU A 171 -9.47 -1.35 16.43
C GLU A 171 -9.36 -2.83 16.02
N LEU A 172 -8.32 -3.23 15.31
CA LEU A 172 -8.05 -4.64 14.99
C LEU A 172 -7.81 -5.47 16.25
N ALA A 173 -7.06 -4.93 17.22
CA ALA A 173 -6.85 -5.57 18.51
C ALA A 173 -8.16 -5.78 19.28
N ALA A 174 -9.13 -4.86 19.17
CA ALA A 174 -10.45 -5.06 19.75
C ALA A 174 -11.24 -6.21 19.10
N MET A 175 -11.05 -6.44 17.80
CA MET A 175 -11.71 -7.55 17.09
C MET A 175 -11.18 -8.91 17.55
N THR A 176 -9.87 -9.04 17.81
CA THR A 176 -9.32 -10.29 18.36
C THR A 176 -9.92 -10.60 19.73
N GLY A 177 -10.11 -9.58 20.58
CA GLY A 177 -10.79 -9.72 21.88
C GLY A 177 -12.24 -10.19 21.79
N SER A 178 -12.90 -10.04 20.65
CA SER A 178 -14.27 -10.55 20.40
C SER A 178 -14.29 -11.95 19.74
N GLY A 179 -13.15 -12.60 19.61
CA GLY A 179 -13.04 -13.93 19.00
C GLY A 179 -12.90 -13.94 17.48
N ALA A 180 -12.78 -12.80 16.84
CA ALA A 180 -12.48 -12.69 15.43
C ALA A 180 -10.96 -12.83 15.17
N ARG A 181 -10.58 -13.17 13.96
CA ARG A 181 -9.22 -13.06 13.45
C ARG A 181 -8.99 -11.65 12.93
N ALA A 182 -7.82 -11.07 13.15
CA ALA A 182 -7.46 -9.75 12.65
C ALA A 182 -6.04 -9.79 12.07
N VAL A 183 -5.88 -9.22 10.88
CA VAL A 183 -4.63 -9.26 10.11
C VAL A 183 -4.29 -7.88 9.56
N MET A 184 -3.04 -7.45 9.77
CA MET A 184 -2.43 -6.31 9.10
C MET A 184 -1.56 -6.82 7.95
N LEU A 185 -1.89 -6.46 6.72
CA LEU A 185 -1.14 -6.84 5.52
C LEU A 185 -0.39 -5.65 4.93
N PHE A 186 0.93 -5.71 4.95
CA PHE A 186 1.81 -4.75 4.31
C PHE A 186 2.07 -5.16 2.86
N VAL A 187 1.57 -4.37 1.91
CA VAL A 187 1.75 -4.57 0.47
C VAL A 187 2.91 -3.71 0.00
N ILE A 188 4.05 -4.35 -0.24
CA ILE A 188 5.30 -3.70 -0.59
C ILE A 188 5.39 -3.55 -2.11
N GLN A 189 5.18 -2.34 -2.60
CA GLN A 189 5.25 -2.02 -4.03
C GLN A 189 6.70 -1.79 -4.51
N ILE A 190 7.63 -2.65 -4.04
CA ILE A 190 9.06 -2.68 -4.40
C ILE A 190 9.45 -4.14 -4.62
N GLY A 191 9.89 -4.49 -5.82
CA GLY A 191 10.15 -5.88 -6.21
C GLY A 191 11.40 -6.48 -5.56
N SER A 192 12.43 -5.68 -5.28
CA SER A 192 13.70 -6.12 -4.68
C SER A 192 13.66 -6.29 -3.16
N ALA A 193 12.55 -5.96 -2.50
CA ALA A 193 12.41 -6.11 -1.05
C ALA A 193 12.64 -7.57 -0.61
N ARG A 194 13.49 -7.76 0.41
CA ARG A 194 13.84 -9.06 1.03
C ARG A 194 13.38 -9.14 2.48
N GLY A 195 13.01 -8.01 3.08
CA GLY A 195 12.51 -7.88 4.43
C GLY A 195 11.70 -6.61 4.57
N PHE A 196 10.96 -6.54 5.67
CA PHE A 196 10.14 -5.40 6.05
C PHE A 196 10.39 -5.04 7.50
N SER A 197 10.44 -3.76 7.84
CA SER A 197 10.46 -3.27 9.21
C SER A 197 9.58 -2.04 9.41
N LEU A 198 9.26 -1.74 10.68
CA LEU A 198 8.60 -0.49 11.00
C LEU A 198 9.62 0.65 11.08
N ALA A 199 9.32 1.77 10.42
CA ALA A 199 10.10 3.01 10.54
C ALA A 199 9.78 3.72 11.87
N ARG A 200 10.21 3.12 12.98
CA ARG A 200 9.91 3.58 14.35
C ARG A 200 10.52 4.95 14.67
N ASP A 201 11.53 5.35 13.93
CA ASP A 201 12.14 6.69 13.97
C ASP A 201 11.24 7.76 13.34
N ILE A 202 10.42 7.39 12.35
CA ILE A 202 9.47 8.31 11.70
C ILE A 202 8.16 8.38 12.51
N ASP A 203 7.65 7.25 12.96
CA ASP A 203 6.41 7.17 13.75
C ASP A 203 6.53 6.19 14.93
N PRO A 204 7.12 6.63 16.05
CA PRO A 204 7.23 5.81 17.26
C PRO A 204 5.87 5.37 17.80
N ALA A 205 4.83 6.21 17.65
CA ALA A 205 3.49 5.91 18.13
C ALA A 205 2.83 4.77 17.35
N TYR A 206 3.03 4.72 16.02
CA TYR A 206 2.61 3.60 15.20
C TYR A 206 3.33 2.31 15.62
N GLY A 207 4.65 2.36 15.85
CA GLY A 207 5.43 1.22 16.33
C GLY A 207 4.89 0.66 17.64
N GLN A 208 4.61 1.52 18.62
CA GLN A 208 4.02 1.10 19.90
C GLN A 208 2.59 0.53 19.74
N ALA A 209 1.77 1.11 18.87
CA ALA A 209 0.44 0.58 18.57
C ALA A 209 0.52 -0.80 17.91
N PHE A 210 1.49 -1.00 17.01
CA PHE A 210 1.75 -2.29 16.38
C PHE A 210 2.14 -3.36 17.42
N ASP A 211 3.04 -3.04 18.35
CA ASP A 211 3.46 -3.97 19.40
C ASP A 211 2.28 -4.37 20.29
N ARG A 212 1.44 -3.42 20.70
CA ARG A 212 0.20 -3.70 21.46
C ARG A 212 -0.76 -4.58 20.66
N ALA A 213 -0.97 -4.29 19.39
CA ALA A 213 -1.86 -5.07 18.52
C ALA A 213 -1.34 -6.51 18.34
N ARG A 214 -0.03 -6.68 18.13
CA ARG A 214 0.61 -8.00 18.06
C ARG A 214 0.45 -8.79 19.37
N ALA A 215 0.65 -8.14 20.52
CA ALA A 215 0.46 -8.75 21.83
C ALA A 215 -1.02 -9.13 22.08
N ALA A 216 -1.97 -8.42 21.49
CA ALA A 216 -3.41 -8.74 21.53
C ALA A 216 -3.84 -9.81 20.51
N GLY A 217 -2.92 -10.37 19.70
CA GLY A 217 -3.21 -11.44 18.76
C GLY A 217 -3.49 -10.98 17.32
N VAL A 218 -3.28 -9.71 16.98
CA VAL A 218 -3.33 -9.26 15.57
C VAL A 218 -2.16 -9.87 14.82
N GLU A 219 -2.45 -10.57 13.72
CA GLU A 219 -1.44 -11.10 12.84
C GLU A 219 -0.85 -10.00 11.95
N ALA A 220 0.40 -10.17 11.51
CA ALA A 220 1.01 -9.25 10.56
C ALA A 220 1.67 -10.05 9.43
N LEU A 221 1.38 -9.65 8.21
CA LEU A 221 1.93 -10.22 6.99
C LEU A 221 2.57 -9.11 6.17
N ALA A 222 3.65 -9.42 5.49
CA ALA A 222 4.30 -8.52 4.55
C ALA A 222 4.58 -9.25 3.23
N TYR A 223 4.08 -8.69 2.14
CA TYR A 223 4.22 -9.27 0.81
C TYR A 223 4.77 -8.24 -0.16
N ARG A 224 5.83 -8.59 -0.87
CA ARG A 224 6.34 -7.77 -1.98
C ARG A 224 5.55 -8.02 -3.25
N CYS A 225 5.48 -6.98 -4.09
CA CYS A 225 4.87 -7.05 -5.41
C CYS A 225 5.88 -7.37 -6.50
N ARG A 226 5.41 -7.96 -7.57
CA ARG A 226 6.00 -7.89 -8.89
C ARG A 226 5.33 -6.75 -9.64
N LEU A 227 6.13 -5.85 -10.22
CA LEU A 227 5.66 -4.67 -10.93
C LEU A 227 6.17 -4.69 -12.37
N SER A 228 5.33 -4.28 -13.30
CA SER A 228 5.68 -3.98 -14.69
C SER A 228 4.83 -2.82 -15.18
N GLN A 229 5.06 -2.37 -16.41
CA GLN A 229 4.21 -1.36 -17.05
C GLN A 229 2.80 -1.88 -17.35
N ASP A 230 2.57 -3.19 -17.29
CA ASP A 230 1.26 -3.81 -17.52
C ASP A 230 0.42 -3.91 -16.23
N GLY A 231 1.07 -3.89 -15.04
CA GLY A 231 0.36 -4.07 -13.78
C GLY A 231 1.24 -4.35 -12.56
N ALA A 232 0.56 -4.67 -11.46
CA ALA A 232 1.14 -5.02 -10.18
C ALA A 232 0.44 -6.25 -9.57
N TRP A 233 1.21 -7.19 -9.03
CA TRP A 233 0.70 -8.44 -8.44
C TRP A 233 1.44 -8.76 -7.16
N LEU A 234 0.76 -9.34 -6.18
CA LEU A 234 1.45 -9.96 -5.05
C LEU A 234 2.37 -11.08 -5.55
N ALA A 235 3.59 -11.14 -5.02
CA ALA A 235 4.59 -12.10 -5.50
C ALA A 235 5.04 -13.06 -4.40
N ALA A 236 5.60 -12.55 -3.31
CA ALA A 236 6.14 -13.39 -2.24
C ALA A 236 6.04 -12.69 -0.88
N SER A 237 5.85 -13.48 0.17
CA SER A 237 6.01 -13.00 1.54
C SER A 237 7.47 -12.64 1.80
N VAL A 238 7.67 -11.66 2.69
CA VAL A 238 8.98 -11.30 3.21
C VAL A 238 8.92 -11.28 4.74
N PRO A 239 10.03 -11.58 5.44
CA PRO A 239 10.05 -11.53 6.90
C PRO A 239 9.84 -10.11 7.41
N ILE A 240 9.09 -10.00 8.51
CA ILE A 240 8.96 -8.76 9.29
C ILE A 240 10.08 -8.78 10.33
N LEU A 241 10.98 -7.81 10.21
CA LEU A 241 12.14 -7.67 11.11
C LEU A 241 11.77 -6.78 12.32
N PRO A 242 12.47 -6.93 13.44
CA PRO A 242 12.24 -6.15 14.65
C PRO A 242 12.36 -4.64 14.48
#